data_93aecf3fff58009dc196377a1e27617a
#
_entry.id   93aecf3fff58009dc196377a1e27617a
#
_cell.length_a   1.000
_cell.length_b   1.000
_cell.length_c   1.000
_cell.angle_alpha   90.00
_cell.angle_beta   90.00
_cell.angle_gamma   90.00
#
_symmetry.space_group_name_H-M   'P 1'
#
loop_
_entity.id
_entity.type
_entity.pdbx_description
1 polymer ?
#
loop_
_entity_poly.entity_id
_entity_poly.type
_entity_poly.pdbx_seq_one_letter_code
_entity_poly.pdbx_strand_id
1 'polypeptide(L)'
;MTIKNLKTKFPKIKYISIGDGEERSNLNKLRNELGIAKDTMMLERSEEQLKIALLNESDLFLMPSVEIKRSVEGFGISFIEAAAFGKGSIGGLSGGQSDAIINGKTGYLCDGNDLNEIYQSIIKFFENENFKVLGKNAQKFSKNFEWKKIVRQYLNLI
;
A
#
# COMPACT_ATOMS: atom_id res chain seq x y z
N MET A 1 -1.53 -0.11 -16.38
CA MET A 1 -1.06 -1.37 -17.01
C MET A 1 -1.06 -2.53 -16.02
N THR A 2 -0.44 -2.44 -14.87
CA THR A 2 -0.31 -3.55 -13.89
C THR A 2 -1.64 -4.22 -13.54
N ILE A 3 -2.69 -3.46 -13.18
CA ILE A 3 -4.01 -4.01 -12.84
C ILE A 3 -4.62 -4.80 -14.00
N LYS A 4 -4.51 -4.31 -15.25
CA LYS A 4 -5.01 -5.04 -16.44
C LYS A 4 -4.32 -6.41 -16.56
N ASN A 5 -3.02 -6.47 -16.37
CA ASN A 5 -2.25 -7.71 -16.46
C ASN A 5 -2.57 -8.66 -15.29
N LEU A 6 -2.80 -8.12 -14.09
CA LEU A 6 -3.17 -8.92 -12.92
C LEU A 6 -4.53 -9.61 -13.08
N LYS A 7 -5.46 -9.08 -13.87
CA LYS A 7 -6.77 -9.71 -14.11
C LYS A 7 -6.69 -11.08 -14.77
N THR A 8 -5.62 -11.42 -15.47
CA THR A 8 -5.41 -12.75 -16.03
C THR A 8 -5.20 -13.80 -14.95
N LYS A 9 -4.54 -13.45 -13.84
CA LYS A 9 -4.32 -14.34 -12.68
C LYS A 9 -5.39 -14.17 -11.59
N PHE A 10 -5.87 -12.95 -11.42
CA PHE A 10 -6.86 -12.57 -10.41
C PHE A 10 -8.09 -11.93 -11.07
N PRO A 11 -9.00 -12.70 -11.68
CA PRO A 11 -10.14 -12.15 -12.45
C PRO A 11 -11.07 -11.26 -11.65
N LYS A 12 -11.11 -11.44 -10.32
CA LYS A 12 -11.95 -10.67 -9.38
C LYS A 12 -11.21 -9.51 -8.72
N ILE A 13 -9.98 -9.21 -9.14
CA ILE A 13 -9.20 -8.12 -8.52
C ILE A 13 -9.95 -6.80 -8.60
N LYS A 14 -9.93 -6.06 -7.49
CA LYS A 14 -10.42 -4.69 -7.40
C LYS A 14 -9.31 -3.80 -6.89
N TYR A 15 -9.26 -2.58 -7.37
CA TYR A 15 -8.32 -1.57 -6.93
C TYR A 15 -9.07 -0.30 -6.51
N ILE A 16 -8.78 0.17 -5.31
CA ILE A 16 -9.34 1.41 -4.78
C ILE A 16 -8.20 2.36 -4.48
N SER A 17 -8.27 3.55 -5.03
CA SER A 17 -7.36 4.66 -4.73
C SER A 17 -8.11 5.75 -3.99
N ILE A 18 -7.51 6.26 -2.92
CA ILE A 18 -8.04 7.40 -2.15
C ILE A 18 -7.00 8.50 -2.24
N GLY A 19 -7.38 9.63 -2.77
CA GLY A 19 -6.53 10.79 -2.95
C GLY A 19 -6.99 11.66 -4.11
N ASP A 20 -6.54 12.89 -4.06
CA ASP A 20 -6.78 13.87 -5.12
C ASP A 20 -5.44 14.43 -5.62
N GLY A 21 -5.43 14.95 -6.84
CA GLY A 21 -4.24 15.53 -7.47
C GLY A 21 -4.44 15.84 -8.94
N GLU A 22 -3.48 16.53 -9.50
CA GLU A 22 -3.50 17.03 -10.90
C GLU A 22 -3.70 15.88 -11.92
N GLU A 23 -3.17 14.70 -11.63
CA GLU A 23 -3.23 13.53 -12.52
C GLU A 23 -4.59 12.80 -12.54
N ARG A 24 -5.54 13.20 -11.70
CA ARG A 24 -6.83 12.51 -11.59
C ARG A 24 -7.57 12.36 -12.91
N SER A 25 -7.62 13.43 -13.71
CA SER A 25 -8.26 13.42 -15.03
C SER A 25 -7.59 12.43 -15.98
N ASN A 26 -6.26 12.44 -16.02
CA ASN A 26 -5.44 11.55 -16.85
C ASN A 26 -5.62 10.09 -16.43
N LEU A 27 -5.65 9.82 -15.11
CA LEU A 27 -5.88 8.49 -14.59
C LEU A 27 -7.29 7.96 -14.89
N ASN A 28 -8.32 8.82 -14.82
CA ASN A 28 -9.68 8.45 -15.23
C ASN A 28 -9.78 8.09 -16.70
N LYS A 29 -9.11 8.85 -17.57
CA LYS A 29 -9.02 8.55 -19.01
C LYS A 29 -8.32 7.22 -19.23
N LEU A 30 -7.15 7.03 -18.63
CA LEU A 30 -6.34 5.82 -18.75
C LEU A 30 -7.08 4.55 -18.31
N ARG A 31 -7.80 4.59 -17.19
CA ARG A 31 -8.57 3.42 -16.72
C ARG A 31 -9.68 3.01 -17.69
N ASN A 32 -10.29 3.98 -18.39
CA ASN A 32 -11.30 3.74 -19.41
C ASN A 32 -10.66 3.11 -20.66
N GLU A 33 -9.56 3.69 -21.15
CA GLU A 33 -8.80 3.19 -22.30
C GLU A 33 -8.28 1.75 -22.06
N LEU A 34 -7.88 1.45 -20.84
CA LEU A 34 -7.43 0.10 -20.46
C LEU A 34 -8.58 -0.89 -20.25
N GLY A 35 -9.84 -0.44 -20.24
CA GLY A 35 -11.01 -1.28 -20.01
C GLY A 35 -11.12 -1.81 -18.57
N ILE A 36 -10.55 -1.10 -17.58
CA ILE A 36 -10.53 -1.51 -16.17
C ILE A 36 -11.40 -0.63 -15.27
N ALA A 37 -12.24 0.22 -15.85
CA ALA A 37 -13.07 1.17 -15.09
C ALA A 37 -14.01 0.49 -14.08
N LYS A 38 -14.52 -0.71 -14.41
CA LYS A 38 -15.40 -1.50 -13.50
C LYS A 38 -14.64 -2.17 -12.35
N ASP A 39 -13.32 -2.25 -12.45
CA ASP A 39 -12.46 -2.93 -11.47
C ASP A 39 -11.62 -1.94 -10.66
N THR A 40 -11.78 -0.64 -10.94
CA THR A 40 -11.04 0.43 -10.25
C THR A 40 -11.99 1.50 -9.75
N MET A 41 -11.82 1.90 -8.50
CA MET A 41 -12.53 3.01 -7.87
C MET A 41 -11.51 4.07 -7.46
N MET A 42 -11.82 5.33 -7.76
CA MET A 42 -10.97 6.48 -7.41
C MET A 42 -11.79 7.46 -6.56
N LEU A 43 -11.49 7.52 -5.29
CA LEU A 43 -12.12 8.41 -4.31
C LEU A 43 -11.22 9.63 -4.09
N GLU A 44 -11.78 10.83 -4.08
CA GLU A 44 -11.04 12.07 -3.80
C GLU A 44 -10.64 12.14 -2.34
N ARG A 45 -11.61 11.89 -1.48
CA ARG A 45 -11.46 11.86 -0.02
C ARG A 45 -12.29 10.72 0.53
N SER A 46 -11.93 10.26 1.70
CA SER A 46 -12.77 9.34 2.44
C SER A 46 -12.91 9.84 3.88
N GLU A 47 -14.09 9.65 4.45
CA GLU A 47 -14.25 9.73 5.89
C GLU A 47 -13.45 8.61 6.56
N GLU A 48 -13.05 8.84 7.80
CA GLU A 48 -12.24 7.88 8.56
C GLU A 48 -12.91 6.49 8.65
N GLN A 49 -14.22 6.48 8.83
CA GLN A 49 -14.99 5.22 8.87
C GLN A 49 -14.90 4.43 7.57
N LEU A 50 -14.98 5.12 6.41
CA LEU A 50 -14.82 4.46 5.11
C LEU A 50 -13.40 3.95 4.91
N LYS A 51 -12.38 4.72 5.30
CA LYS A 51 -10.98 4.28 5.26
C LYS A 51 -10.78 2.99 6.07
N ILE A 52 -11.30 2.97 7.29
CA ILE A 52 -11.26 1.79 8.18
C ILE A 52 -11.96 0.59 7.52
N ALA A 53 -13.15 0.77 6.97
CA ALA A 53 -13.88 -0.29 6.30
C ALA A 53 -13.10 -0.85 5.10
N LEU A 54 -12.53 0.02 4.27
CA LEU A 54 -11.73 -0.37 3.11
C LEU A 54 -10.45 -1.11 3.53
N LEU A 55 -9.78 -0.67 4.59
CA LEU A 55 -8.63 -1.39 5.14
C LEU A 55 -9.04 -2.78 5.67
N ASN A 56 -10.16 -2.90 6.37
CA ASN A 56 -10.64 -4.19 6.85
C ASN A 56 -10.95 -5.18 5.71
N GLU A 57 -11.52 -4.71 4.62
CA GLU A 57 -11.93 -5.55 3.48
C GLU A 57 -10.81 -5.77 2.45
N SER A 58 -9.72 -5.00 2.50
CA SER A 58 -8.62 -5.16 1.56
C SER A 58 -7.75 -6.39 1.89
N ASP A 59 -7.08 -6.92 0.89
CA ASP A 59 -6.08 -7.99 1.04
C ASP A 59 -4.64 -7.42 1.03
N LEU A 60 -4.44 -6.28 0.39
CA LEU A 60 -3.14 -5.66 0.17
C LEU A 60 -3.25 -4.15 0.26
N PHE A 61 -2.31 -3.51 0.96
CA PHE A 61 -2.06 -2.07 0.87
C PHE A 61 -0.91 -1.81 -0.10
N LEU A 62 -1.16 -1.02 -1.15
CA LEU A 62 -0.22 -0.79 -2.24
C LEU A 62 0.07 0.71 -2.41
N MET A 63 1.29 1.13 -2.10
CA MET A 63 1.72 2.52 -2.27
C MET A 63 3.22 2.57 -2.61
N PRO A 64 3.65 2.12 -3.82
CA PRO A 64 5.05 2.13 -4.23
C PRO A 64 5.48 3.55 -4.62
N SER A 65 5.61 4.42 -3.62
CA SER A 65 5.97 5.82 -3.82
C SER A 65 7.38 5.96 -4.37
N VAL A 66 7.55 6.93 -5.25
CA VAL A 66 8.83 7.31 -5.85
C VAL A 66 9.19 8.73 -5.44
N GLU A 67 10.46 9.08 -5.51
CA GLU A 67 10.90 10.45 -5.36
C GLU A 67 10.55 11.24 -6.63
N ILE A 68 9.82 12.36 -6.46
CA ILE A 68 9.52 13.29 -7.54
C ILE A 68 10.03 14.66 -7.15
N LYS A 69 11.01 15.17 -7.87
CA LYS A 69 11.69 16.45 -7.59
C LYS A 69 12.31 16.41 -6.18
N ARG A 70 11.68 17.11 -5.21
CA ARG A 70 12.10 17.14 -3.79
C ARG A 70 11.05 16.54 -2.86
N SER A 71 10.03 15.89 -3.43
CA SER A 71 8.99 15.22 -2.66
C SER A 71 9.31 13.74 -2.55
N VAL A 72 9.43 13.27 -1.33
CA VAL A 72 9.73 11.86 -1.00
C VAL A 72 8.85 11.44 0.18
N GLU A 73 8.44 10.19 0.20
CA GLU A 73 7.74 9.63 1.36
C GLU A 73 8.67 9.60 2.58
N GLY A 74 8.32 10.32 3.64
CA GLY A 74 9.16 10.45 4.82
C GLY A 74 9.29 9.16 5.62
N PHE A 75 8.16 8.52 5.93
CA PHE A 75 8.11 7.27 6.69
C PHE A 75 7.01 6.34 6.17
N GLY A 76 5.85 6.91 5.79
CA GLY A 76 4.70 6.17 5.34
C GLY A 76 3.81 5.66 6.48
N ILE A 77 3.27 6.57 7.28
CA ILE A 77 2.33 6.24 8.37
C ILE A 77 1.20 5.34 7.88
N SER A 78 0.75 5.53 6.65
CA SER A 78 -0.30 4.72 6.01
C SER A 78 0.02 3.22 5.97
N PHE A 79 1.30 2.83 5.87
CA PHE A 79 1.72 1.44 5.95
C PHE A 79 1.51 0.88 7.35
N ILE A 80 1.80 1.67 8.38
CA ILE A 80 1.57 1.27 9.78
C ILE A 80 0.08 1.20 10.10
N GLU A 81 -0.72 2.13 9.55
CA GLU A 81 -2.18 2.05 9.64
C GLU A 81 -2.70 0.76 9.01
N ALA A 82 -2.32 0.43 7.78
CA ALA A 82 -2.70 -0.82 7.13
C ALA A 82 -2.23 -2.05 7.91
N ALA A 83 -1.00 -2.01 8.42
CA ALA A 83 -0.43 -3.06 9.25
C ALA A 83 -1.23 -3.30 10.54
N ALA A 84 -1.77 -2.26 11.18
CA ALA A 84 -2.63 -2.38 12.36
C ALA A 84 -3.91 -3.19 12.06
N PHE A 85 -4.43 -3.13 10.82
CA PHE A 85 -5.54 -3.95 10.33
C PHE A 85 -5.10 -5.33 9.82
N GLY A 86 -3.85 -5.72 10.03
CA GLY A 86 -3.34 -7.02 9.59
C GLY A 86 -3.13 -7.11 8.08
N LYS A 87 -2.92 -5.97 7.41
CA LYS A 87 -2.64 -5.93 5.97
C LYS A 87 -1.15 -5.82 5.74
N GLY A 88 -0.61 -6.75 4.96
CA GLY A 88 0.72 -6.59 4.41
C GLY A 88 0.74 -5.53 3.32
N SER A 89 1.90 -4.97 3.05
CA SER A 89 2.03 -3.83 2.15
C SER A 89 3.06 -4.05 1.05
N ILE A 90 2.89 -3.34 -0.06
CA ILE A 90 3.93 -3.17 -1.08
C ILE A 90 4.25 -1.68 -1.15
N GLY A 91 5.49 -1.33 -0.83
CA GLY A 91 6.03 0.02 -0.86
C GLY A 91 7.12 0.19 -1.90
N GLY A 92 7.56 1.44 -2.09
CA GLY A 92 8.69 1.79 -2.95
C GLY A 92 10.03 1.70 -2.22
N LEU A 93 11.11 1.71 -2.99
CA LEU A 93 12.48 1.74 -2.44
C LEU A 93 12.92 3.15 -2.03
N SER A 94 12.19 4.20 -2.45
CA SER A 94 12.55 5.59 -2.20
C SER A 94 12.07 6.06 -0.83
N GLY A 95 12.85 6.90 -0.16
CA GLY A 95 12.49 7.49 1.14
C GLY A 95 12.46 6.51 2.30
N GLY A 96 11.66 6.83 3.32
CA GLY A 96 11.58 6.06 4.58
C GLY A 96 10.61 4.88 4.56
N GLN A 97 10.14 4.42 3.39
CA GLN A 97 9.20 3.31 3.30
C GLN A 97 9.76 2.00 3.86
N SER A 98 11.08 1.81 3.78
CA SER A 98 11.79 0.66 4.37
C SER A 98 11.74 0.63 5.91
N ASP A 99 11.44 1.74 6.56
CA ASP A 99 11.29 1.79 8.02
C ASP A 99 9.88 1.32 8.44
N ALA A 100 8.90 1.45 7.56
CA ALA A 100 7.52 1.02 7.78
C ALA A 100 7.24 -0.40 7.26
N ILE A 101 8.08 -0.95 6.38
CA ILE A 101 7.92 -2.28 5.78
C ILE A 101 9.19 -3.11 5.96
N ILE A 102 9.09 -4.24 6.64
CA ILE A 102 10.17 -5.22 6.69
C ILE A 102 10.04 -6.13 5.47
N ASN A 103 10.92 -5.92 4.48
CA ASN A 103 10.88 -6.64 3.21
C ASN A 103 10.91 -8.16 3.40
N GLY A 104 9.94 -8.86 2.79
CA GLY A 104 9.75 -10.30 2.90
C GLY A 104 9.14 -10.79 4.22
N LYS A 105 8.84 -9.88 5.18
CA LYS A 105 8.24 -10.24 6.48
C LYS A 105 6.89 -9.58 6.72
N THR A 106 6.75 -8.28 6.46
CA THR A 106 5.50 -7.54 6.64
C THR A 106 4.92 -7.07 5.30
N GLY A 107 5.66 -7.27 4.22
CA GLY A 107 5.31 -6.85 2.87
C GLY A 107 6.52 -6.96 1.95
N TYR A 108 6.47 -6.26 0.84
CA TYR A 108 7.56 -6.18 -0.13
C TYR A 108 7.89 -4.73 -0.47
N LEU A 109 9.15 -4.51 -0.86
CA LEU A 109 9.63 -3.25 -1.42
C LEU A 109 10.04 -3.49 -2.87
N CYS A 110 9.72 -2.56 -3.77
CA CYS A 110 10.05 -2.62 -5.19
C CYS A 110 10.38 -1.24 -5.74
N ASP A 111 11.01 -1.17 -6.90
CA ASP A 111 11.13 0.10 -7.61
C ASP A 111 9.73 0.55 -8.08
N GLY A 112 9.24 1.65 -7.53
CA GLY A 112 7.95 2.25 -7.89
C GLY A 112 7.89 2.77 -9.34
N ASN A 113 9.04 2.96 -10.00
CA ASN A 113 9.13 3.33 -11.42
C ASN A 113 9.06 2.10 -12.33
N ASP A 114 9.30 0.90 -11.82
CA ASP A 114 9.25 -0.34 -12.61
C ASP A 114 7.91 -1.06 -12.45
N LEU A 115 7.08 -0.95 -13.49
CA LEU A 115 5.76 -1.61 -13.52
C LEU A 115 5.86 -3.14 -13.45
N ASN A 116 6.96 -3.72 -13.90
CA ASN A 116 7.17 -5.17 -13.83
C ASN A 116 7.55 -5.58 -12.40
N GLU A 117 8.42 -4.84 -11.71
CA GLU A 117 8.71 -5.11 -10.30
C GLU A 117 7.46 -4.99 -9.42
N ILE A 118 6.64 -3.96 -9.63
CA ILE A 118 5.35 -3.82 -8.96
C ILE A 118 4.47 -5.05 -9.24
N TYR A 119 4.36 -5.47 -10.50
CA TYR A 119 3.57 -6.64 -10.89
C TYR A 119 4.07 -7.91 -10.21
N GLN A 120 5.38 -8.19 -10.26
CA GLN A 120 5.97 -9.38 -9.65
C GLN A 120 5.83 -9.38 -8.12
N SER A 121 5.96 -8.22 -7.49
CA SER A 121 5.75 -8.06 -6.05
C SER A 121 4.32 -8.41 -5.64
N ILE A 122 3.31 -8.01 -6.43
CA ILE A 122 1.92 -8.36 -6.18
C ILE A 122 1.69 -9.87 -6.38
N ILE A 123 2.24 -10.47 -7.45
CA ILE A 123 2.15 -11.92 -7.67
C ILE A 123 2.72 -12.68 -6.47
N LYS A 124 3.95 -12.35 -6.07
CA LYS A 124 4.65 -12.97 -4.94
C LYS A 124 3.88 -12.78 -3.62
N PHE A 125 3.22 -11.63 -3.45
CA PHE A 125 2.43 -11.33 -2.26
C PHE A 125 1.26 -12.29 -2.09
N PHE A 126 0.57 -12.65 -3.18
CA PHE A 126 -0.57 -13.55 -3.14
C PHE A 126 -0.22 -15.03 -3.33
N GLU A 127 1.00 -15.35 -3.71
CA GLU A 127 1.46 -16.71 -3.95
C GLU A 127 1.41 -17.53 -2.65
N ASN A 128 0.86 -18.76 -2.74
CA ASN A 128 0.74 -19.69 -1.61
C ASN A 128 0.08 -19.08 -0.34
N GLU A 129 -0.89 -18.19 -0.53
CA GLU A 129 -1.55 -17.46 0.57
C GLU A 129 -0.59 -16.65 1.47
N ASN A 130 0.57 -16.29 0.95
CA ASN A 130 1.62 -15.58 1.69
C ASN A 130 1.13 -14.27 2.32
N PHE A 131 0.14 -13.61 1.69
CA PHE A 131 -0.47 -12.39 2.21
C PHE A 131 -1.02 -12.53 3.63
N LYS A 132 -1.51 -13.72 4.03
CA LYS A 132 -2.01 -13.99 5.39
C LYS A 132 -0.87 -13.94 6.42
N VAL A 133 0.28 -14.51 6.06
CA VAL A 133 1.47 -14.52 6.91
C VAL A 133 2.07 -13.13 7.03
N LEU A 134 2.21 -12.44 5.90
CA LEU A 134 2.72 -11.06 5.85
C LEU A 134 1.83 -10.11 6.65
N GLY A 135 0.50 -10.21 6.50
CA GLY A 135 -0.46 -9.40 7.24
C GLY A 135 -0.39 -9.64 8.76
N LYS A 136 -0.31 -10.90 9.19
CA LYS A 136 -0.14 -11.24 10.62
C LYS A 136 1.16 -10.68 11.20
N ASN A 137 2.25 -10.73 10.43
CA ASN A 137 3.53 -10.16 10.84
C ASN A 137 3.47 -8.64 10.88
N ALA A 138 2.84 -8.01 9.88
CA ALA A 138 2.62 -6.57 9.83
C ALA A 138 1.84 -6.09 11.06
N GLN A 139 0.78 -6.79 11.44
CA GLN A 139 0.00 -6.45 12.64
C GLN A 139 0.82 -6.53 13.93
N LYS A 140 1.69 -7.53 14.05
CA LYS A 140 2.62 -7.58 15.19
C LYS A 140 3.62 -6.42 15.17
N PHE A 141 4.14 -6.09 13.99
CA PHE A 141 5.11 -5.03 13.81
C PHE A 141 4.52 -3.65 14.13
N SER A 142 3.27 -3.38 13.71
CA SER A 142 2.59 -2.09 13.95
C SER A 142 2.48 -1.73 15.44
N LYS A 143 2.44 -2.71 16.33
CA LYS A 143 2.42 -2.49 17.79
C LYS A 143 3.66 -1.76 18.33
N ASN A 144 4.75 -1.71 17.56
CA ASN A 144 5.93 -0.94 17.95
C ASN A 144 5.71 0.57 17.79
N PHE A 145 4.73 0.97 17.01
CA PHE A 145 4.39 2.35 16.69
C PHE A 145 3.16 2.87 17.45
N GLU A 146 2.68 2.14 18.47
CA GLU A 146 1.65 2.62 19.36
C GLU A 146 2.11 3.88 20.10
N TRP A 147 1.28 4.91 20.15
CA TRP A 147 1.61 6.21 20.76
C TRP A 147 2.16 6.07 22.16
N LYS A 148 1.63 5.16 23.00
CA LYS A 148 2.16 4.92 24.35
C LYS A 148 3.62 4.49 24.35
N LYS A 149 4.07 3.74 23.36
CA LYS A 149 5.48 3.31 23.25
C LYS A 149 6.34 4.46 22.74
N ILE A 150 5.89 5.15 21.71
CA ILE A 150 6.60 6.31 21.14
C ILE A 150 6.80 7.37 22.20
N VAL A 151 5.75 7.76 22.92
CA VAL A 151 5.85 8.75 24.00
C VAL A 151 6.85 8.31 25.09
N ARG A 152 6.83 7.03 25.49
CA ARG A 152 7.81 6.52 26.48
C ARG A 152 9.26 6.60 25.98
N GLN A 153 9.49 6.33 24.69
CA GLN A 153 10.82 6.47 24.10
C GLN A 153 11.31 7.91 24.18
N TYR A 154 10.45 8.87 23.84
CA TYR A 154 10.79 10.31 23.96
C TYR A 154 11.07 10.72 25.39
N LEU A 155 10.24 10.30 26.35
CA LEU A 155 10.44 10.63 27.76
C LEU A 155 11.73 10.04 28.37
N ASN A 156 12.23 8.95 27.81
CA ASN A 156 13.49 8.33 28.25
C ASN A 156 14.73 9.03 27.65
N LEU A 157 14.56 9.98 26.74
CA LEU A 157 15.64 10.77 26.13
C LEU A 157 15.88 12.09 26.85
N ILE A 158 14.99 12.46 27.76
CA ILE A 158 15.03 13.67 28.58
C ILE A 158 15.49 13.32 29.99
#